data_03b43d529a769b078e7f8af7757dedb9
#
_entry.id   03b43d529a769b078e7f8af7757dedb9
#
_cell.length_a   1.000
_cell.length_b   1.000
_cell.length_c   1.000
_cell.angle_alpha   90.00
_cell.angle_beta   90.00
_cell.angle_gamma   90.00
#
_symmetry.space_group_name_H-M   'P 1'
#
loop_
_entity.id
_entity.type
_entity.pdbx_description
1 polymer ?
#
loop_
_entity_poly.entity_id
_entity_poly.type
_entity_poly.pdbx_seq_one_letter_code
_entity_poly.pdbx_strand_id
1 'polypeptide(L)'
;MTAFGSKSHRKAPGFVLVGVLIVVMLLSMIALSLMFRMRSEETAGATGSTAEQGWATAMSGVREAMRLAPTIQPGDITWMDAPERFKDRVMYNDGTEEWRWTLYSANPEGGIRFGLTDEASRLNLNSATTSMVSRLPGMKPSLTDALLDFLDTDDVPRPEGAEQEYYNALPQPYRIHNGPLSTVEQLLLVRGFTPALVLGEDANRNFSLDPNEDDGDEREPPDDADGRLQPGLLPLLTVYSREPNTDRTGKRRFNLNTPGAALTETNDLPAAFVAFVAQLGASKSVVMDPAELLDT
;
A
#
# COMPACT_ATOMS: atom_id res chain seq x y z
N MET A 1 87.25 -6.68 -63.05
CA MET A 1 85.88 -7.12 -63.46
C MET A 1 85.21 -7.70 -62.22
N THR A 2 84.48 -6.89 -61.48
CA THR A 2 83.82 -7.24 -60.21
C THR A 2 82.33 -7.30 -60.47
N ALA A 3 81.73 -8.48 -60.40
CA ALA A 3 80.31 -8.70 -60.54
C ALA A 3 79.55 -8.31 -59.27
N PHE A 4 78.65 -7.34 -59.39
CA PHE A 4 77.70 -6.97 -58.33
C PHE A 4 76.58 -8.02 -58.29
N GLY A 5 76.49 -8.79 -57.19
CA GLY A 5 75.39 -9.70 -56.92
C GLY A 5 74.15 -8.96 -56.35
N SER A 6 73.11 -8.95 -57.11
CA SER A 6 71.77 -8.46 -56.68
C SER A 6 71.20 -9.35 -55.63
N LYS A 7 70.99 -8.80 -54.37
CA LYS A 7 70.20 -9.49 -53.36
C LYS A 7 68.71 -9.32 -53.56
N SER A 8 68.10 -10.38 -54.05
CA SER A 8 66.66 -10.55 -54.16
C SER A 8 66.05 -10.57 -52.74
N HIS A 9 65.31 -9.54 -52.38
CA HIS A 9 64.46 -9.54 -51.18
C HIS A 9 63.24 -10.45 -51.39
N ARG A 10 63.32 -11.74 -50.94
CA ARG A 10 62.12 -12.58 -50.82
C ARG A 10 61.18 -11.97 -49.84
N LYS A 11 60.13 -11.33 -50.31
CA LYS A 11 58.94 -10.91 -49.43
C LYS A 11 58.31 -12.21 -48.96
N ALA A 12 58.24 -12.33 -47.62
CA ALA A 12 57.60 -13.45 -46.95
C ALA A 12 56.06 -13.27 -47.04
N PRO A 13 55.36 -14.03 -47.91
CA PRO A 13 53.89 -13.85 -48.11
C PRO A 13 53.06 -14.28 -46.94
N GLY A 14 53.64 -15.02 -45.96
CA GLY A 14 52.93 -15.47 -44.77
C GLY A 14 52.60 -14.37 -43.74
N PHE A 15 53.40 -13.30 -43.66
CA PHE A 15 53.21 -12.21 -42.69
C PHE A 15 51.97 -11.36 -43.04
N VAL A 16 51.71 -11.10 -44.29
CA VAL A 16 50.55 -10.35 -44.75
C VAL A 16 49.26 -11.12 -44.47
N LEU A 17 49.24 -12.42 -44.66
CA LEU A 17 48.08 -13.28 -44.36
C LEU A 17 47.72 -13.26 -42.88
N VAL A 18 48.72 -13.37 -41.98
CA VAL A 18 48.53 -13.29 -40.53
C VAL A 18 48.00 -11.91 -40.15
N GLY A 19 48.53 -10.83 -40.71
CA GLY A 19 48.05 -9.48 -40.48
C GLY A 19 46.58 -9.28 -40.88
N VAL A 20 46.19 -9.79 -42.06
CA VAL A 20 44.79 -9.74 -42.51
C VAL A 20 43.89 -10.56 -41.60
N LEU A 21 44.32 -11.73 -41.12
CA LEU A 21 43.54 -12.58 -40.22
C LEU A 21 43.29 -11.91 -38.88
N ILE A 22 44.30 -11.23 -38.32
CA ILE A 22 44.17 -10.45 -37.08
C ILE A 22 43.19 -9.30 -37.27
N VAL A 23 43.27 -8.55 -38.38
CA VAL A 23 42.34 -7.46 -38.67
C VAL A 23 40.91 -7.97 -38.80
N VAL A 24 40.69 -9.07 -39.53
CA VAL A 24 39.37 -9.68 -39.66
C VAL A 24 38.83 -10.15 -38.32
N MET A 25 39.68 -10.75 -37.47
CA MET A 25 39.29 -11.16 -36.11
C MET A 25 38.88 -9.97 -35.23
N LEU A 26 39.66 -8.90 -35.26
CA LEU A 26 39.34 -7.67 -34.51
C LEU A 26 38.04 -7.02 -35.00
N LEU A 27 37.85 -6.93 -36.31
CA LEU A 27 36.60 -6.42 -36.91
C LEU A 27 35.40 -7.28 -36.51
N SER A 28 35.56 -8.61 -36.51
CA SER A 28 34.52 -9.55 -36.11
C SER A 28 34.18 -9.37 -34.61
N MET A 29 35.18 -9.18 -33.73
CA MET A 29 34.94 -8.91 -32.32
C MET A 29 34.19 -7.57 -32.08
N ILE A 30 34.57 -6.52 -32.82
CA ILE A 30 33.88 -5.24 -32.78
C ILE A 30 32.42 -5.40 -33.27
N ALA A 31 32.20 -6.09 -34.39
CA ALA A 31 30.85 -6.31 -34.92
C ALA A 31 29.97 -7.12 -33.93
N LEU A 32 30.51 -8.17 -33.32
CA LEU A 32 29.82 -8.92 -32.27
C LEU A 32 29.50 -8.06 -31.04
N SER A 33 30.48 -7.27 -30.58
CA SER A 33 30.26 -6.36 -29.44
C SER A 33 29.14 -5.34 -29.70
N LEU A 34 29.14 -4.74 -30.90
CA LEU A 34 28.07 -3.83 -31.32
C LEU A 34 26.71 -4.54 -31.42
N MET A 35 26.67 -5.74 -31.95
CA MET A 35 25.43 -6.53 -32.04
C MET A 35 24.86 -6.86 -30.63
N PHE A 36 25.69 -7.26 -29.67
CA PHE A 36 25.24 -7.47 -28.30
C PHE A 36 24.73 -6.20 -27.65
N ARG A 37 25.42 -5.09 -27.88
CA ARG A 37 24.99 -3.78 -27.35
C ARG A 37 23.65 -3.35 -27.94
N MET A 38 23.46 -3.46 -29.26
CA MET A 38 22.20 -3.15 -29.93
C MET A 38 21.05 -4.02 -29.40
N ARG A 39 21.25 -5.32 -29.22
CA ARG A 39 20.24 -6.21 -28.60
C ARG A 39 19.90 -5.84 -27.19
N SER A 40 20.91 -5.48 -26.38
CA SER A 40 20.67 -5.02 -25.01
C SER A 40 19.86 -3.72 -24.95
N GLU A 41 20.17 -2.75 -25.83
CA GLU A 41 19.43 -1.50 -25.94
C GLU A 41 17.99 -1.72 -26.45
N GLU A 42 17.79 -2.62 -27.42
CA GLU A 42 16.48 -2.99 -27.95
C GLU A 42 15.62 -3.66 -26.85
N THR A 43 16.19 -4.62 -26.12
CA THR A 43 15.49 -5.28 -25.01
C THR A 43 15.15 -4.30 -23.89
N ALA A 44 16.07 -3.42 -23.51
CA ALA A 44 15.82 -2.40 -22.50
C ALA A 44 14.73 -1.41 -22.94
N GLY A 45 14.74 -0.99 -24.21
CA GLY A 45 13.71 -0.12 -24.77
C GLY A 45 12.34 -0.78 -24.80
N ALA A 46 12.25 -2.04 -25.22
CA ALA A 46 11.01 -2.80 -25.23
C ALA A 46 10.45 -2.98 -23.82
N THR A 47 11.29 -3.34 -22.83
CA THR A 47 10.87 -3.49 -21.44
C THR A 47 10.38 -2.16 -20.86
N GLY A 48 11.07 -1.05 -21.15
CA GLY A 48 10.64 0.28 -20.72
C GLY A 48 9.28 0.66 -21.30
N SER A 49 9.07 0.46 -22.59
CA SER A 49 7.80 0.71 -23.27
C SER A 49 6.65 -0.12 -22.68
N THR A 50 6.90 -1.41 -22.40
CA THR A 50 5.90 -2.31 -21.80
C THR A 50 5.53 -1.85 -20.38
N ALA A 51 6.49 -1.42 -19.59
CA ALA A 51 6.24 -0.90 -18.25
C ALA A 51 5.40 0.40 -18.27
N GLU A 52 5.70 1.33 -19.18
CA GLU A 52 4.92 2.56 -19.36
C GLU A 52 3.49 2.27 -19.81
N GLN A 53 3.29 1.34 -20.75
CA GLN A 53 1.96 0.90 -21.20
C GLN A 53 1.18 0.22 -20.08
N GLY A 54 1.83 -0.65 -19.30
CA GLY A 54 1.24 -1.29 -18.12
C GLY A 54 0.78 -0.27 -17.10
N TRP A 55 1.63 0.73 -16.80
CA TRP A 55 1.28 1.80 -15.88
C TRP A 55 0.11 2.66 -16.40
N ALA A 56 0.13 3.05 -17.68
CA ALA A 56 -0.96 3.81 -18.30
C ALA A 56 -2.28 3.04 -18.28
N THR A 57 -2.23 1.73 -18.50
CA THR A 57 -3.39 0.83 -18.42
C THR A 57 -3.94 0.77 -16.99
N ALA A 58 -3.08 0.59 -15.99
CA ALA A 58 -3.48 0.61 -14.58
C ALA A 58 -4.11 1.95 -14.19
N MET A 59 -3.53 3.08 -14.62
CA MET A 59 -4.08 4.42 -14.39
C MET A 59 -5.45 4.64 -15.06
N SER A 60 -5.78 3.86 -16.08
CA SER A 60 -7.12 3.90 -16.67
C SER A 60 -8.17 3.31 -15.73
N GLY A 61 -7.83 2.27 -14.97
CA GLY A 61 -8.66 1.75 -13.89
C GLY A 61 -8.88 2.80 -12.78
N VAL A 62 -7.81 3.47 -12.34
CA VAL A 62 -7.92 4.55 -11.35
C VAL A 62 -8.84 5.68 -11.83
N ARG A 63 -8.72 6.09 -13.09
CA ARG A 63 -9.60 7.12 -13.68
C ARG A 63 -11.05 6.68 -13.72
N GLU A 64 -11.33 5.40 -13.99
CA GLU A 64 -12.70 4.88 -13.94
C GLU A 64 -13.24 4.91 -12.51
N ALA A 65 -12.45 4.56 -11.49
CA ALA A 65 -12.83 4.72 -10.09
C ALA A 65 -13.15 6.17 -9.73
N MET A 66 -12.29 7.11 -10.15
CA MET A 66 -12.49 8.56 -9.93
C MET A 66 -13.76 9.09 -10.63
N ARG A 67 -14.09 8.55 -11.80
CA ARG A 67 -15.31 8.92 -12.55
C ARG A 67 -16.56 8.38 -11.86
N LEU A 68 -16.46 7.20 -11.27
CA LEU A 68 -17.55 6.54 -10.58
C LEU A 68 -17.87 7.19 -9.22
N ALA A 69 -16.84 7.48 -8.41
CA ALA A 69 -16.98 7.91 -7.03
C ALA A 69 -18.03 9.03 -6.81
N PRO A 70 -18.08 10.13 -7.60
CA PRO A 70 -19.08 11.17 -7.41
C PRO A 70 -20.49 10.78 -7.83
N THR A 71 -20.67 9.63 -8.51
CA THR A 71 -21.99 9.15 -8.96
C THR A 71 -22.64 8.15 -8.01
N ILE A 72 -21.89 7.67 -7.02
CA ILE A 72 -22.36 6.72 -6.02
C ILE A 72 -23.38 7.42 -5.12
N GLN A 73 -24.57 6.81 -5.03
CA GLN A 73 -25.62 7.32 -4.16
C GLN A 73 -25.51 6.71 -2.75
N PRO A 74 -25.95 7.41 -1.70
CA PRO A 74 -26.00 6.85 -0.35
C PRO A 74 -26.81 5.53 -0.34
N GLY A 75 -26.17 4.46 0.16
CA GLY A 75 -26.76 3.12 0.23
C GLY A 75 -26.56 2.25 -1.02
N ASP A 76 -25.96 2.78 -2.08
CA ASP A 76 -25.51 1.97 -3.21
C ASP A 76 -24.22 1.22 -2.83
N ILE A 77 -24.25 -0.11 -2.88
CA ILE A 77 -23.12 -1.00 -2.59
C ILE A 77 -22.60 -1.72 -3.84
N THR A 78 -23.19 -1.45 -5.01
CA THR A 78 -22.84 -2.14 -6.26
C THR A 78 -21.41 -1.86 -6.72
N TRP A 79 -20.81 -0.76 -6.26
CA TRP A 79 -19.43 -0.39 -6.54
C TRP A 79 -18.40 -1.20 -5.71
N MET A 80 -18.85 -1.88 -4.66
CA MET A 80 -17.96 -2.66 -3.79
C MET A 80 -17.51 -3.97 -4.43
N ASP A 81 -18.44 -4.63 -5.17
CA ASP A 81 -18.14 -5.86 -5.91
C ASP A 81 -18.98 -5.92 -7.17
N ALA A 82 -18.35 -5.65 -8.31
CA ALA A 82 -18.97 -5.64 -9.63
C ALA A 82 -17.96 -6.16 -10.67
N PRO A 83 -17.77 -7.49 -10.74
CA PRO A 83 -16.79 -8.11 -11.65
C PRO A 83 -16.98 -7.69 -13.12
N GLU A 84 -18.23 -7.56 -13.56
CA GLU A 84 -18.57 -7.13 -14.92
C GLU A 84 -18.07 -5.72 -15.25
N ARG A 85 -17.81 -4.90 -14.23
CA ARG A 85 -17.34 -3.52 -14.38
C ARG A 85 -15.84 -3.37 -14.14
N PHE A 86 -15.28 -4.13 -13.21
CA PHE A 86 -13.95 -3.89 -12.68
C PHE A 86 -12.93 -4.99 -13.01
N LYS A 87 -13.38 -6.15 -13.50
CA LYS A 87 -12.51 -7.26 -13.84
C LYS A 87 -12.21 -7.30 -15.33
N ASP A 88 -10.95 -7.51 -15.69
CA ASP A 88 -10.48 -7.79 -17.05
C ASP A 88 -10.96 -6.78 -18.11
N ARG A 89 -10.95 -5.49 -17.77
CA ARG A 89 -11.43 -4.42 -18.66
C ARG A 89 -10.40 -4.11 -19.74
N VAL A 90 -10.78 -4.36 -20.98
CA VAL A 90 -9.91 -4.08 -22.15
C VAL A 90 -9.73 -2.58 -22.31
N MET A 91 -8.48 -2.12 -22.29
CA MET A 91 -8.09 -0.76 -22.57
C MET A 91 -7.60 -0.60 -24.01
N TYR A 92 -6.86 -1.59 -24.51
CA TYR A 92 -6.28 -1.60 -25.81
C TYR A 92 -6.25 -3.02 -26.38
N ASN A 93 -6.53 -3.17 -27.68
CA ASN A 93 -6.39 -4.43 -28.39
C ASN A 93 -6.18 -4.12 -29.90
N ASP A 94 -5.04 -4.54 -30.46
CA ASP A 94 -4.72 -4.40 -31.88
C ASP A 94 -4.69 -5.74 -32.63
N GLY A 95 -5.11 -6.81 -31.96
CA GLY A 95 -5.10 -8.17 -32.49
C GLY A 95 -3.78 -8.93 -32.26
N THR A 96 -2.72 -8.24 -31.82
CA THR A 96 -1.42 -8.81 -31.45
C THR A 96 -1.15 -8.65 -29.98
N GLU A 97 -1.45 -7.48 -29.45
CA GLU A 97 -1.31 -7.14 -28.03
C GLU A 97 -2.65 -6.73 -27.46
N GLU A 98 -2.91 -7.16 -26.25
CA GLU A 98 -4.11 -6.77 -25.50
C GLU A 98 -3.72 -6.31 -24.08
N TRP A 99 -4.17 -5.11 -23.71
CA TRP A 99 -3.96 -4.53 -22.40
C TRP A 99 -5.27 -4.44 -21.65
N ARG A 100 -5.28 -5.01 -20.45
CA ARG A 100 -6.46 -5.06 -19.55
C ARG A 100 -6.10 -4.49 -18.20
N TRP A 101 -7.08 -3.87 -17.55
CA TRP A 101 -6.96 -3.50 -16.15
C TRP A 101 -8.04 -4.18 -15.31
N THR A 102 -7.72 -4.41 -14.05
CA THR A 102 -8.64 -4.93 -13.05
C THR A 102 -8.51 -4.08 -11.79
N LEU A 103 -9.63 -3.65 -11.22
CA LEU A 103 -9.69 -3.07 -9.88
C LEU A 103 -10.21 -4.10 -8.91
N TYR A 104 -9.45 -4.35 -7.86
CA TYR A 104 -9.82 -5.30 -6.83
C TYR A 104 -9.41 -4.80 -5.45
N SER A 105 -10.02 -5.35 -4.41
CA SER A 105 -9.79 -5.04 -3.01
C SER A 105 -9.82 -6.32 -2.19
N ALA A 106 -9.26 -6.29 -0.98
CA ALA A 106 -9.45 -7.36 -0.01
C ALA A 106 -10.94 -7.60 0.25
N ASN A 107 -11.33 -8.88 0.28
CA ASN A 107 -12.62 -9.29 0.76
C ASN A 107 -12.54 -9.59 2.26
N PRO A 108 -13.39 -9.01 3.13
CA PRO A 108 -13.41 -9.31 4.55
C PRO A 108 -13.61 -10.82 4.89
N GLU A 109 -14.23 -11.57 3.97
CA GLU A 109 -14.45 -13.02 4.11
C GLU A 109 -13.30 -13.88 3.57
N GLY A 110 -12.21 -13.24 3.11
CA GLY A 110 -11.03 -13.85 2.50
C GLY A 110 -10.97 -13.69 0.98
N GLY A 111 -9.75 -13.60 0.44
CA GLY A 111 -9.49 -13.39 -0.99
C GLY A 111 -9.80 -11.98 -1.49
N ILE A 112 -10.13 -11.86 -2.77
CA ILE A 112 -10.36 -10.59 -3.44
C ILE A 112 -11.82 -10.43 -3.89
N ARG A 113 -12.28 -9.19 -3.95
CA ARG A 113 -13.52 -8.76 -4.64
C ARG A 113 -13.17 -7.72 -5.69
N PHE A 114 -13.96 -7.65 -6.76
CA PHE A 114 -13.68 -6.75 -7.88
C PHE A 114 -14.46 -5.44 -7.71
N GLY A 115 -13.82 -4.45 -7.14
CA GLY A 115 -14.45 -3.17 -6.82
C GLY A 115 -13.57 -2.27 -5.97
N LEU A 116 -14.21 -1.27 -5.37
CA LEU A 116 -13.57 -0.26 -4.56
C LEU A 116 -13.80 -0.52 -3.07
N THR A 117 -12.93 0.01 -2.23
CA THR A 117 -13.12 0.05 -0.77
C THR A 117 -13.32 1.51 -0.36
N ASP A 118 -14.29 1.74 0.52
CA ASP A 118 -14.42 3.03 1.18
C ASP A 118 -13.32 3.15 2.24
N GLU A 119 -12.46 4.12 2.09
CA GLU A 119 -11.39 4.38 3.04
C GLU A 119 -11.92 4.74 4.43
N ALA A 120 -13.13 5.31 4.53
CA ALA A 120 -13.78 5.60 5.80
C ALA A 120 -14.26 4.34 6.55
N SER A 121 -14.28 3.18 5.89
CA SER A 121 -14.55 1.89 6.54
C SER A 121 -13.38 1.34 7.36
N ARG A 122 -12.20 1.96 7.24
CA ARG A 122 -10.98 1.58 7.95
C ARG A 122 -10.74 2.47 9.16
N LEU A 123 -10.09 1.93 10.17
CA LEU A 123 -9.72 2.69 11.36
C LEU A 123 -8.57 3.66 11.03
N ASN A 124 -8.81 4.95 11.18
CA ASN A 124 -7.76 5.95 11.06
C ASN A 124 -6.92 6.00 12.35
N LEU A 125 -5.67 5.51 12.25
CA LEU A 125 -4.74 5.45 13.38
C LEU A 125 -4.44 6.82 14.00
N ASN A 126 -4.40 7.87 13.18
CA ASN A 126 -4.10 9.24 13.63
C ASN A 126 -5.22 9.88 14.46
N SER A 127 -6.40 9.26 14.48
CA SER A 127 -7.55 9.75 15.26
C SER A 127 -8.18 8.66 16.14
N ALA A 128 -7.56 7.47 16.18
CA ALA A 128 -8.07 6.35 16.95
C ALA A 128 -7.90 6.58 18.46
N THR A 129 -8.91 6.21 19.23
CA THR A 129 -8.83 6.18 20.69
C THR A 129 -8.17 4.89 21.17
N THR A 130 -7.72 4.89 22.43
CA THR A 130 -7.18 3.69 23.09
C THR A 130 -8.13 2.49 22.98
N SER A 131 -9.44 2.73 23.19
CA SER A 131 -10.44 1.67 23.13
C SER A 131 -10.64 1.10 21.72
N MET A 132 -10.47 1.92 20.68
CA MET A 132 -10.53 1.46 19.29
C MET A 132 -9.30 0.62 18.93
N VAL A 133 -8.11 1.11 19.25
CA VAL A 133 -6.84 0.41 18.98
C VAL A 133 -6.79 -0.92 19.71
N SER A 134 -7.19 -0.99 20.98
CA SER A 134 -7.14 -2.22 21.79
C SER A 134 -8.07 -3.34 21.28
N ARG A 135 -9.07 -3.02 20.46
CA ARG A 135 -10.02 -3.98 19.87
C ARG A 135 -9.53 -4.57 18.54
N LEU A 136 -8.45 -4.08 17.98
CA LEU A 136 -7.88 -4.65 16.75
C LEU A 136 -7.37 -6.07 17.01
N PRO A 137 -7.45 -6.97 16.02
CA PRO A 137 -6.94 -8.34 16.14
C PRO A 137 -5.47 -8.36 16.56
N GLY A 138 -5.10 -9.27 17.46
CA GLY A 138 -3.72 -9.46 17.91
C GLY A 138 -3.14 -8.34 18.81
N MET A 139 -3.92 -7.29 19.11
CA MET A 139 -3.46 -6.20 19.98
C MET A 139 -3.34 -6.63 21.45
N LYS A 140 -2.31 -6.08 22.09
CA LYS A 140 -2.00 -6.25 23.51
C LYS A 140 -1.81 -4.86 24.15
N PRO A 141 -1.94 -4.70 25.48
CA PRO A 141 -1.71 -3.40 26.13
C PRO A 141 -0.37 -2.75 25.74
N SER A 142 0.71 -3.54 25.69
CA SER A 142 2.03 -3.02 25.32
C SER A 142 2.13 -2.50 23.87
N LEU A 143 1.39 -3.10 22.92
CA LEU A 143 1.33 -2.63 21.54
C LEU A 143 0.49 -1.36 21.44
N THR A 144 -0.63 -1.32 22.20
CA THR A 144 -1.52 -0.15 22.25
C THR A 144 -0.78 1.05 22.83
N ASP A 145 -0.11 0.88 23.97
CA ASP A 145 0.63 1.94 24.63
C ASP A 145 1.80 2.43 23.77
N ALA A 146 2.57 1.49 23.17
CA ALA A 146 3.67 1.85 22.29
C ALA A 146 3.22 2.61 21.02
N LEU A 147 2.06 2.25 20.45
CA LEU A 147 1.51 2.98 19.30
C LEU A 147 1.06 4.38 19.70
N LEU A 148 0.40 4.52 20.84
CA LEU A 148 -0.09 5.82 21.30
C LEU A 148 1.06 6.78 21.70
N ASP A 149 2.13 6.26 22.30
CA ASP A 149 3.35 7.04 22.55
C ASP A 149 4.04 7.47 21.24
N PHE A 150 4.03 6.60 20.23
CA PHE A 150 4.61 6.94 18.93
C PHE A 150 3.81 8.05 18.21
N LEU A 151 2.51 8.17 18.49
CA LEU A 151 1.57 9.11 17.85
C LEU A 151 1.45 10.44 18.55
N ASP A 152 1.65 10.49 19.87
CA ASP A 152 1.52 11.74 20.62
C ASP A 152 2.78 12.62 20.50
N THR A 153 2.78 13.77 21.17
CA THR A 153 3.83 14.78 21.00
C THR A 153 4.66 14.99 22.26
N ASP A 154 4.36 14.26 23.33
CA ASP A 154 5.16 14.35 24.54
C ASP A 154 6.21 13.23 24.60
N ASP A 155 7.03 13.18 25.63
CA ASP A 155 8.10 12.19 25.83
C ASP A 155 7.84 11.37 27.11
N VAL A 156 6.57 11.27 27.54
CA VAL A 156 6.21 10.57 28.79
C VAL A 156 5.62 9.19 28.46
N PRO A 157 6.40 8.11 28.66
CA PRO A 157 5.92 6.79 28.28
C PRO A 157 4.71 6.34 29.08
N ARG A 158 3.74 5.72 28.43
CA ARG A 158 2.68 4.96 29.07
C ARG A 158 3.23 3.76 29.82
N PRO A 159 2.46 3.11 30.70
CA PRO A 159 2.96 2.02 31.56
C PRO A 159 3.68 0.89 30.80
N GLU A 160 3.21 0.52 29.61
CA GLU A 160 3.82 -0.49 28.75
C GLU A 160 4.31 0.09 27.42
N GLY A 161 4.38 1.41 27.30
CA GLY A 161 4.70 2.14 26.10
C GLY A 161 6.19 2.30 25.80
N ALA A 162 6.52 3.11 24.82
CA ALA A 162 7.90 3.33 24.39
C ALA A 162 8.06 4.71 23.74
N GLU A 163 8.90 5.54 24.35
CA GLU A 163 9.29 6.84 23.85
C GLU A 163 10.71 6.84 23.26
N GLN A 164 11.19 8.00 22.84
CA GLN A 164 12.49 8.16 22.16
C GLN A 164 13.66 7.48 22.90
N GLU A 165 13.63 7.41 24.25
CA GLU A 165 14.66 6.75 25.04
C GLU A 165 14.79 5.26 24.68
N TYR A 166 13.65 4.55 24.52
CA TYR A 166 13.63 3.17 24.09
C TYR A 166 14.27 2.99 22.71
N TYR A 167 13.92 3.83 21.75
CA TYR A 167 14.40 3.74 20.36
C TYR A 167 15.86 4.12 20.22
N ASN A 168 16.39 4.96 21.12
CA ASN A 168 17.80 5.28 21.20
C ASN A 168 18.65 4.11 21.72
N ALA A 169 18.06 3.22 22.52
CA ALA A 169 18.74 2.05 23.10
C ALA A 169 18.76 0.83 22.17
N LEU A 170 18.12 0.89 21.00
CA LEU A 170 18.12 -0.20 20.03
C LEU A 170 19.50 -0.42 19.40
N PRO A 171 19.83 -1.64 18.92
CA PRO A 171 21.07 -1.91 18.20
C PRO A 171 21.27 -1.03 16.95
N GLN A 172 20.18 -0.61 16.32
CA GLN A 172 20.13 0.38 15.26
C GLN A 172 19.21 1.52 15.71
N PRO A 173 19.72 2.53 16.40
CA PRO A 173 18.93 3.63 16.93
C PRO A 173 18.33 4.47 15.81
N TYR A 174 17.11 4.94 16.04
CA TYR A 174 16.46 5.91 15.16
C TYR A 174 15.60 6.91 15.96
N ARG A 175 15.31 8.02 15.32
CA ARG A 175 14.45 9.05 15.88
C ARG A 175 13.01 8.78 15.47
N ILE A 176 12.11 8.69 16.44
CA ILE A 176 10.67 8.58 16.20
C ILE A 176 10.09 9.95 15.82
N HIS A 177 8.93 9.92 15.19
CA HIS A 177 8.29 11.14 14.71
C HIS A 177 7.57 11.91 15.83
N ASN A 178 7.12 11.25 16.89
CA ASN A 178 6.24 11.79 17.94
C ASN A 178 5.09 12.59 17.33
N GLY A 179 4.26 11.92 16.55
CA GLY A 179 3.18 12.57 15.84
C GLY A 179 2.49 11.67 14.81
N PRO A 180 1.59 12.23 14.01
CA PRO A 180 0.77 11.47 13.09
C PRO A 180 1.58 10.62 12.10
N LEU A 181 1.16 9.37 11.88
CA LEU A 181 1.72 8.49 10.85
C LEU A 181 1.41 9.04 9.46
N SER A 182 2.37 8.95 8.56
CA SER A 182 2.21 9.29 7.15
C SER A 182 1.73 8.10 6.31
N THR A 183 2.07 6.87 6.72
CA THR A 183 1.62 5.61 6.11
C THR A 183 1.37 4.55 7.17
N VAL A 184 0.55 3.56 6.86
CA VAL A 184 0.25 2.46 7.80
C VAL A 184 1.49 1.60 8.06
N GLU A 185 2.39 1.48 7.09
CA GLU A 185 3.63 0.69 7.22
C GLU A 185 4.58 1.24 8.28
N GLN A 186 4.44 2.49 8.68
CA GLN A 186 5.22 3.04 9.80
C GLN A 186 4.93 2.32 11.12
N LEU A 187 3.85 1.54 11.21
CA LEU A 187 3.63 0.61 12.34
C LEU A 187 4.82 -0.34 12.55
N LEU A 188 5.53 -0.73 11.49
CA LEU A 188 6.72 -1.59 11.59
C LEU A 188 7.88 -0.91 12.32
N LEU A 189 7.82 0.40 12.54
CA LEU A 189 8.76 1.16 13.35
C LEU A 189 8.33 1.24 14.82
N VAL A 190 7.10 0.89 15.15
CA VAL A 190 6.58 0.95 16.51
C VAL A 190 7.00 -0.29 17.29
N ARG A 191 7.42 -0.11 18.53
CA ARG A 191 7.84 -1.20 19.42
C ARG A 191 6.82 -2.33 19.43
N GLY A 192 7.29 -3.57 19.15
CA GLY A 192 6.51 -4.79 19.24
C GLY A 192 5.64 -5.11 18.03
N PHE A 193 5.46 -4.18 17.08
CA PHE A 193 4.81 -4.48 15.80
C PHE A 193 5.74 -5.29 14.91
N THR A 194 5.25 -6.38 14.38
CA THR A 194 6.00 -7.29 13.50
C THR A 194 5.36 -7.35 12.12
N PRO A 195 6.11 -7.73 11.07
CA PRO A 195 5.52 -7.98 9.75
C PRO A 195 4.34 -8.94 9.79
N ALA A 196 4.43 -10.03 10.54
CA ALA A 196 3.34 -10.98 10.71
C ALA A 196 2.07 -10.36 11.30
N LEU A 197 2.17 -9.41 12.25
CA LEU A 197 1.01 -8.71 12.78
C LEU A 197 0.44 -7.69 11.80
N VAL A 198 1.29 -6.93 11.12
CA VAL A 198 0.87 -5.81 10.26
C VAL A 198 0.45 -6.29 8.87
N LEU A 199 1.23 -7.13 8.23
CA LEU A 199 1.02 -7.64 6.87
C LEU A 199 0.36 -9.02 6.86
N GLY A 200 0.45 -9.78 7.96
CA GLY A 200 0.05 -11.17 7.99
C GLY A 200 0.95 -12.02 7.08
N GLU A 201 0.33 -12.89 6.34
CA GLU A 201 0.94 -13.75 5.32
C GLU A 201 1.06 -13.06 3.96
N ASP A 202 0.24 -12.02 3.70
CA ASP A 202 0.21 -11.24 2.43
C ASP A 202 1.40 -10.26 2.35
N ALA A 203 2.59 -10.80 2.16
CA ALA A 203 3.81 -10.00 2.12
C ALA A 203 3.88 -9.07 0.89
N ASN A 204 3.34 -9.48 -0.23
CA ASN A 204 3.31 -8.70 -1.47
C ASN A 204 2.08 -7.79 -1.62
N ARG A 205 1.10 -7.90 -0.70
CA ARG A 205 -0.12 -7.08 -0.61
C ARG A 205 -1.03 -7.20 -1.83
N ASN A 206 -1.09 -8.38 -2.41
CA ASN A 206 -1.97 -8.64 -3.55
C ASN A 206 -3.35 -9.17 -3.15
N PHE A 207 -3.59 -9.45 -1.86
CA PHE A 207 -4.82 -10.01 -1.29
C PHE A 207 -5.21 -11.38 -1.86
N SER A 208 -4.26 -12.07 -2.46
CA SER A 208 -4.43 -13.41 -3.03
C SER A 208 -3.44 -14.34 -2.38
N LEU A 209 -3.89 -15.54 -2.05
CA LEU A 209 -3.02 -16.56 -1.45
C LEU A 209 -2.04 -17.08 -2.50
N ASP A 210 -0.77 -16.76 -2.33
CA ASP A 210 0.31 -17.23 -3.20
C ASP A 210 0.94 -18.52 -2.63
N PRO A 211 1.64 -19.34 -3.45
CA PRO A 211 2.22 -20.59 -2.99
C PRO A 211 3.26 -20.48 -1.88
N ASN A 212 3.85 -19.32 -1.65
CA ASN A 212 4.77 -19.04 -0.56
C ASN A 212 4.07 -18.45 0.69
N GLU A 213 2.77 -18.29 0.63
CA GLU A 213 1.91 -17.77 1.69
C GLU A 213 0.95 -18.89 2.20
N ASP A 214 1.20 -20.15 1.79
CA ASP A 214 0.46 -21.35 2.20
C ASP A 214 1.41 -22.59 2.20
N ASP A 215 2.65 -22.40 2.65
CA ASP A 215 3.65 -23.47 2.71
C ASP A 215 4.23 -23.69 4.13
N GLY A 216 3.67 -23.04 5.14
CA GLY A 216 4.12 -23.08 6.51
C GLY A 216 5.41 -22.30 6.71
N ASP A 217 6.42 -22.97 7.23
CA ASP A 217 7.74 -22.33 7.48
C ASP A 217 8.76 -22.62 6.36
N GLU A 218 8.33 -23.09 5.18
CA GLU A 218 9.28 -23.44 4.11
C GLU A 218 9.88 -22.19 3.45
N ARG A 219 9.10 -21.11 3.35
CA ARG A 219 9.52 -19.80 2.80
C ARG A 219 8.95 -18.66 3.63
N GLU A 220 9.51 -17.47 3.46
CA GLU A 220 8.95 -16.24 4.03
C GLU A 220 7.78 -15.70 3.17
N PRO A 221 6.71 -15.16 3.79
CA PRO A 221 6.49 -15.05 5.24
C PRO A 221 6.10 -16.40 5.87
N PRO A 222 6.35 -16.61 7.17
CA PRO A 222 5.81 -17.77 7.88
C PRO A 222 4.29 -17.73 7.90
N ASP A 223 3.64 -18.84 7.59
CA ASP A 223 2.20 -19.00 7.55
C ASP A 223 1.77 -20.29 8.28
N ASP A 224 0.48 -20.59 8.35
CA ASP A 224 -0.04 -21.78 9.05
C ASP A 224 -0.50 -22.90 8.09
N ALA A 225 -0.31 -22.71 6.77
CA ALA A 225 -0.68 -23.64 5.71
C ALA A 225 -2.15 -24.12 5.79
N ASP A 226 -3.06 -23.21 6.16
CA ASP A 226 -4.49 -23.52 6.33
C ASP A 226 -5.31 -23.29 5.04
N GLY A 227 -4.67 -22.85 3.95
CA GLY A 227 -5.30 -22.58 2.66
C GLY A 227 -6.11 -21.26 2.64
N ARG A 228 -5.86 -20.36 3.59
CA ARG A 228 -6.53 -19.07 3.70
C ARG A 228 -5.53 -17.97 3.94
N LEU A 229 -5.64 -16.88 3.20
CA LEU A 229 -4.80 -15.71 3.40
C LEU A 229 -5.19 -14.95 4.66
N GLN A 230 -4.24 -14.73 5.55
CA GLN A 230 -4.38 -13.86 6.72
C GLN A 230 -3.68 -12.52 6.47
N PRO A 231 -4.40 -11.47 6.07
CA PRO A 231 -3.78 -10.22 5.59
C PRO A 231 -3.34 -9.28 6.73
N GLY A 232 -3.25 -9.73 7.97
CA GLY A 232 -2.86 -8.95 9.14
C GLY A 232 -3.78 -7.75 9.41
N LEU A 233 -3.18 -6.68 9.95
CA LEU A 233 -3.91 -5.46 10.29
C LEU A 233 -4.08 -4.50 9.11
N LEU A 234 -3.25 -4.60 8.07
CA LEU A 234 -3.18 -3.61 6.98
C LEU A 234 -4.54 -3.28 6.32
N PRO A 235 -5.41 -4.26 5.99
CA PRO A 235 -6.71 -3.96 5.38
C PRO A 235 -7.69 -3.23 6.29
N LEU A 236 -7.48 -3.26 7.60
CA LEU A 236 -8.35 -2.64 8.60
C LEU A 236 -7.96 -1.20 8.93
N LEU A 237 -6.78 -0.76 8.51
CA LEU A 237 -6.15 0.47 8.95
C LEU A 237 -6.00 1.49 7.82
N THR A 238 -5.99 2.75 8.22
CA THR A 238 -5.67 3.89 7.35
C THR A 238 -5.04 5.01 8.17
N VAL A 239 -4.45 5.99 7.49
CA VAL A 239 -3.97 7.25 8.06
C VAL A 239 -4.65 8.48 7.43
N TYR A 240 -5.53 8.27 6.46
CA TYR A 240 -6.11 9.34 5.64
C TYR A 240 -7.62 9.48 5.76
N SER A 241 -8.35 8.46 6.29
CA SER A 241 -9.79 8.46 6.23
C SER A 241 -10.40 9.64 7.00
N ARG A 242 -11.41 10.23 6.38
CA ARG A 242 -12.26 11.25 7.00
C ARG A 242 -13.69 11.00 6.57
N GLU A 243 -14.57 10.82 7.54
CA GLU A 243 -15.99 10.89 7.26
C GLU A 243 -16.44 12.36 7.15
N PRO A 244 -17.24 12.72 6.15
CA PRO A 244 -17.99 13.97 6.21
C PRO A 244 -18.89 13.94 7.45
N ASN A 245 -18.89 15.01 8.23
CA ASN A 245 -19.73 15.11 9.44
C ASN A 245 -21.21 15.29 9.06
N THR A 246 -21.74 14.33 8.28
CA THR A 246 -23.11 14.31 7.80
C THR A 246 -23.75 12.96 8.11
N ASP A 247 -25.07 12.94 8.26
CA ASP A 247 -25.85 11.71 8.31
C ASP A 247 -26.09 11.13 6.90
N ARG A 248 -26.74 9.97 6.84
CA ARG A 248 -27.08 9.31 5.55
C ARG A 248 -27.98 10.12 4.61
N THR A 249 -28.59 11.22 5.10
CA THR A 249 -29.42 12.14 4.31
C THR A 249 -28.64 13.35 3.80
N GLY A 250 -27.34 13.46 4.16
CA GLY A 250 -26.49 14.59 3.84
C GLY A 250 -26.62 15.77 4.81
N LYS A 251 -27.44 15.66 5.87
CA LYS A 251 -27.54 16.68 6.92
C LYS A 251 -26.33 16.57 7.85
N ARG A 252 -25.83 17.72 8.31
CA ARG A 252 -24.70 17.75 9.25
C ARG A 252 -25.09 17.07 10.56
N ARG A 253 -24.22 16.16 11.03
CA ARG A 253 -24.33 15.58 12.37
C ARG A 253 -24.09 16.67 13.43
N PHE A 254 -24.80 16.64 14.53
CA PHE A 254 -24.57 17.57 15.64
C PHE A 254 -23.62 16.98 16.68
N ASN A 255 -22.86 17.84 17.33
CA ASN A 255 -21.93 17.43 18.36
C ASN A 255 -22.69 17.32 19.70
N LEU A 256 -22.75 16.13 20.28
CA LEU A 256 -23.38 15.86 21.58
C LEU A 256 -22.77 16.69 22.74
N ASN A 257 -21.51 17.06 22.61
CA ASN A 257 -20.76 17.82 23.58
C ASN A 257 -20.97 19.35 23.51
N THR A 258 -21.77 19.81 22.54
CA THR A 258 -22.08 21.25 22.40
C THR A 258 -23.40 21.58 23.09
N PRO A 259 -23.38 22.24 24.25
CA PRO A 259 -24.60 22.53 25.00
C PRO A 259 -25.53 23.48 24.22
N GLY A 260 -26.78 23.11 24.09
CA GLY A 260 -27.91 24.04 23.83
C GLY A 260 -28.09 24.57 22.41
N ALA A 261 -27.03 24.91 21.68
CA ALA A 261 -27.15 25.59 20.36
C ALA A 261 -27.56 24.68 19.19
N ALA A 262 -27.25 23.37 19.27
CA ALA A 262 -27.50 22.43 18.18
C ALA A 262 -28.90 21.81 18.21
N LEU A 263 -29.59 21.85 19.30
CA LEU A 263 -30.92 21.19 19.48
C LEU A 263 -32.08 22.01 18.89
N THR A 264 -31.89 23.30 18.65
CA THR A 264 -32.96 24.17 18.08
C THR A 264 -33.10 23.99 16.55
N GLU A 265 -32.13 23.43 15.87
CA GLU A 265 -32.18 23.23 14.42
C GLU A 265 -32.65 21.84 13.99
N THR A 266 -32.91 20.93 14.94
CA THR A 266 -33.25 19.52 14.66
C THR A 266 -34.68 19.20 15.07
N ASN A 267 -35.66 19.76 14.33
CA ASN A 267 -37.08 19.47 14.53
C ASN A 267 -37.48 17.99 14.28
N ASP A 268 -36.57 17.14 13.85
CA ASP A 268 -36.81 15.73 13.51
C ASP A 268 -36.37 14.73 14.58
N LEU A 269 -35.82 15.19 15.73
CA LEU A 269 -35.37 14.28 16.79
C LEU A 269 -36.51 13.96 17.78
N PRO A 270 -36.59 12.70 18.27
CA PRO A 270 -37.52 12.35 19.33
C PRO A 270 -37.31 13.21 20.58
N ALA A 271 -38.42 13.72 21.18
CA ALA A 271 -38.35 14.59 22.37
C ALA A 271 -37.57 13.95 23.53
N ALA A 272 -37.66 12.61 23.69
CA ALA A 272 -36.89 11.88 24.70
C ALA A 272 -35.37 11.99 24.48
N PHE A 273 -34.92 11.94 23.21
CA PHE A 273 -33.52 12.08 22.87
C PHE A 273 -33.02 13.53 23.11
N VAL A 274 -33.83 14.51 22.75
CA VAL A 274 -33.53 15.92 23.04
C VAL A 274 -33.37 16.18 24.56
N ALA A 275 -34.27 15.60 25.37
CA ALA A 275 -34.17 15.68 26.82
C ALA A 275 -32.92 15.00 27.38
N PHE A 276 -32.56 13.85 26.83
CA PHE A 276 -31.34 13.11 27.21
C PHE A 276 -30.06 13.91 26.89
N VAL A 277 -29.94 14.48 25.70
CA VAL A 277 -28.78 15.31 25.32
C VAL A 277 -28.72 16.60 26.19
N ALA A 278 -29.85 17.19 26.50
CA ALA A 278 -29.90 18.33 27.42
C ALA A 278 -29.40 17.96 28.83
N GLN A 279 -29.74 16.78 29.32
CA GLN A 279 -29.28 16.26 30.60
C GLN A 279 -27.76 15.96 30.59
N LEU A 280 -27.22 15.37 29.49
CA LEU A 280 -25.79 15.20 29.32
C LEU A 280 -25.05 16.54 29.38
N GLY A 281 -25.54 17.54 28.64
CA GLY A 281 -24.96 18.89 28.67
C GLY A 281 -24.97 19.54 30.04
N ALA A 282 -26.03 19.29 30.83
CA ALA A 282 -26.16 19.79 32.19
C ALA A 282 -25.19 19.08 33.16
N SER A 283 -24.91 17.81 32.96
CA SER A 283 -23.96 17.03 33.77
C SER A 283 -22.49 17.37 33.50
N LYS A 284 -22.20 18.17 32.46
CA LYS A 284 -20.84 18.46 31.95
C LYS A 284 -20.03 17.19 31.59
N SER A 285 -20.70 16.07 31.39
CA SER A 285 -20.07 14.84 30.91
C SER A 285 -19.71 15.02 29.45
N VAL A 286 -18.45 14.78 29.09
CA VAL A 286 -17.99 14.79 27.71
C VAL A 286 -18.09 13.36 27.21
N VAL A 287 -18.84 13.16 26.11
CA VAL A 287 -18.94 11.89 25.41
C VAL A 287 -17.79 11.82 24.40
N MET A 288 -16.85 10.94 24.63
CA MET A 288 -15.70 10.76 23.74
C MET A 288 -16.01 9.72 22.65
N ASP A 289 -16.78 8.69 22.99
CA ASP A 289 -17.22 7.64 22.08
C ASP A 289 -18.74 7.44 22.20
N PRO A 290 -19.51 7.43 21.09
CA PRO A 290 -20.94 7.13 21.15
C PRO A 290 -21.27 5.79 21.81
N ALA A 291 -20.35 4.83 21.84
CA ALA A 291 -20.53 3.56 22.53
C ALA A 291 -20.68 3.72 24.05
N GLU A 292 -20.10 4.76 24.64
CA GLU A 292 -20.26 5.09 26.07
C GLU A 292 -21.73 5.33 26.47
N LEU A 293 -22.56 5.73 25.51
CA LEU A 293 -23.99 5.96 25.73
C LEU A 293 -24.81 4.67 25.80
N LEU A 294 -24.22 3.53 25.40
CA LEU A 294 -24.88 2.22 25.43
C LEU A 294 -24.61 1.47 26.74
N ASP A 295 -23.64 1.92 27.52
CA ASP A 295 -23.20 1.30 28.77
C ASP A 295 -23.83 2.00 30.02
N THR A 296 -24.71 2.95 29.81
CA THR A 296 -25.49 3.67 30.87
C THR A 296 -26.95 3.24 30.85
#